data_3f14b0dcea67288f1194d086bba38e35
#
_entry.id   3f14b0dcea67288f1194d086bba38e35
#
_cell.length_a   1.000
_cell.length_b   1.000
_cell.length_c   1.000
_cell.angle_alpha   90.00
_cell.angle_beta   90.00
_cell.angle_gamma   90.00
#
_symmetry.space_group_name_H-M   'P 1'
#
loop_
_entity.id
_entity.type
_entity.pdbx_description
1 polymer ?
#
loop_
_entity_poly.entity_id
_entity_poly.type
_entity_poly.pdbx_seq_one_letter_code
_entity_poly.pdbx_strand_id
1 'polypeptide(L)'
;MSIRIQNSIKAHPLAAFFVLAFGFTWVGSLFYTLTTPAGGEDLPSLRSLPGALVWYYGPCLAALIVTAATAGKEGLRGLLKRLVLGRVGWVWYAFIVLYPLVLHGVVSCLGWLLGGPAPRFFQAEGVPQGNILLVLAGLFVSQMLLRGIGEETGWRGYALPMMLKRHNAFTASLLLGVLWAAWHFHPANFSR
;
A
#
# COMPACT_ATOMS: atom_id res chain seq x y z
N MET A 1 -26.51 -2.29 4.68
CA MET A 1 -26.18 -2.13 3.23
C MET A 1 -27.42 -2.52 2.43
N SER A 2 -27.88 -1.68 1.49
CA SER A 2 -29.06 -1.96 0.65
C SER A 2 -28.86 -3.27 -0.16
N ILE A 3 -29.91 -4.08 -0.30
CA ILE A 3 -29.89 -5.32 -1.10
C ILE A 3 -29.39 -5.08 -2.52
N ARG A 4 -29.75 -3.95 -3.13
CA ARG A 4 -29.27 -3.56 -4.49
C ARG A 4 -27.75 -3.40 -4.55
N ILE A 5 -27.15 -2.71 -3.57
CA ILE A 5 -25.69 -2.51 -3.50
C ILE A 5 -24.98 -3.85 -3.32
N GLN A 6 -25.50 -4.72 -2.45
CA GLN A 6 -24.91 -6.04 -2.23
C GLN A 6 -24.96 -6.90 -3.50
N ASN A 7 -26.06 -6.87 -4.23
CA ASN A 7 -26.20 -7.61 -5.49
C ASN A 7 -25.23 -7.09 -6.57
N SER A 8 -25.05 -5.76 -6.66
CA SER A 8 -24.08 -5.15 -7.59
C SER A 8 -22.63 -5.56 -7.26
N ILE A 9 -22.25 -5.56 -5.96
CA ILE A 9 -20.94 -6.00 -5.52
C ILE A 9 -20.72 -7.49 -5.86
N LYS A 10 -21.73 -8.34 -5.66
CA LYS A 10 -21.66 -9.77 -5.98
C LYS A 10 -21.53 -10.03 -7.48
N ALA A 11 -22.19 -9.23 -8.32
CA ALA A 11 -22.09 -9.35 -9.77
C ALA A 11 -20.73 -8.94 -10.32
N HIS A 12 -20.11 -7.90 -9.76
CA HIS A 12 -18.84 -7.34 -10.24
C HIS A 12 -17.84 -7.09 -9.10
N PRO A 13 -17.39 -8.15 -8.39
CA PRO A 13 -16.63 -7.98 -7.14
C PRO A 13 -15.28 -7.30 -7.34
N LEU A 14 -14.58 -7.57 -8.45
CA LEU A 14 -13.28 -6.95 -8.72
C LEU A 14 -13.44 -5.47 -9.08
N ALA A 15 -14.42 -5.10 -9.88
CA ALA A 15 -14.71 -3.69 -10.19
C ALA A 15 -15.14 -2.92 -8.95
N ALA A 16 -16.00 -3.52 -8.11
CA ALA A 16 -16.41 -2.93 -6.83
C ALA A 16 -15.20 -2.69 -5.91
N PHE A 17 -14.25 -3.64 -5.86
CA PHE A 17 -13.01 -3.46 -5.10
C PHE A 17 -12.23 -2.22 -5.58
N PHE A 18 -11.98 -2.09 -6.88
CA PHE A 18 -11.22 -0.94 -7.40
C PHE A 18 -11.94 0.39 -7.15
N VAL A 19 -13.23 0.46 -7.40
CA VAL A 19 -14.03 1.68 -7.14
C VAL A 19 -13.94 2.09 -5.66
N LEU A 20 -14.08 1.14 -4.74
CA LEU A 20 -14.00 1.42 -3.31
C LEU A 20 -12.56 1.77 -2.88
N ALA A 21 -11.53 1.05 -3.38
CA ALA A 21 -10.14 1.32 -3.03
C ALA A 21 -9.71 2.71 -3.47
N PHE A 22 -10.01 3.11 -4.70
CA PHE A 22 -9.76 4.47 -5.20
C PHE A 22 -10.59 5.50 -4.44
N GLY A 23 -11.89 5.25 -4.26
CA GLY A 23 -12.80 6.15 -3.57
C GLY A 23 -12.35 6.45 -2.13
N PHE A 24 -12.09 5.43 -1.33
CA PHE A 24 -11.60 5.61 0.04
C PHE A 24 -10.27 6.37 0.07
N THR A 25 -9.30 5.94 -0.73
CA THR A 25 -7.99 6.58 -0.75
C THR A 25 -8.07 8.04 -1.19
N TRP A 26 -8.78 8.35 -2.26
CA TRP A 26 -8.83 9.70 -2.79
C TRP A 26 -9.64 10.64 -1.89
N VAL A 27 -10.75 10.16 -1.32
CA VAL A 27 -11.53 10.93 -0.33
C VAL A 27 -10.72 11.13 0.96
N GLY A 28 -10.05 10.08 1.46
CA GLY A 28 -9.20 10.19 2.64
C GLY A 28 -8.03 11.15 2.44
N SER A 29 -7.36 11.07 1.29
CA SER A 29 -6.27 11.96 0.89
C SER A 29 -6.74 13.41 0.74
N LEU A 30 -7.89 13.66 0.13
CA LEU A 30 -8.47 15.00 0.03
C LEU A 30 -8.80 15.56 1.43
N PHE A 31 -9.43 14.77 2.28
CA PHE A 31 -9.72 15.19 3.65
C PHE A 31 -8.44 15.50 4.43
N TYR A 32 -7.42 14.65 4.32
CA TYR A 32 -6.11 14.88 4.92
C TYR A 32 -5.51 16.23 4.46
N THR A 33 -5.47 16.46 3.15
CA THR A 33 -4.96 17.71 2.56
C THR A 33 -5.70 18.95 3.05
N LEU A 34 -7.04 18.89 3.12
CA LEU A 34 -7.87 20.02 3.56
C LEU A 34 -7.77 20.30 5.06
N THR A 35 -7.36 19.31 5.86
CA THR A 35 -7.29 19.43 7.32
C THR A 35 -5.87 19.57 7.86
N THR A 36 -4.85 19.43 7.01
CA THR A 36 -3.44 19.66 7.38
C THR A 36 -3.03 21.08 6.99
N PRO A 37 -2.54 21.91 7.92
CA PRO A 37 -2.06 23.27 7.61
C PRO A 37 -0.91 23.24 6.61
N ALA A 38 -0.83 24.25 5.74
CA ALA A 38 0.31 24.44 4.84
C ALA A 38 1.60 24.66 5.68
N GLY A 39 2.65 23.89 5.41
CA GLY A 39 3.88 23.89 6.22
C GLY A 39 3.78 23.12 7.54
N GLY A 40 2.72 22.34 7.73
CA GLY A 40 2.53 21.50 8.91
C GLY A 40 3.53 20.35 9.01
N GLU A 41 3.67 19.81 10.22
CA GLU A 41 4.57 18.71 10.55
C GLU A 41 4.25 17.45 9.72
N ASP A 42 5.27 16.61 9.50
CA ASP A 42 5.16 15.37 8.74
C ASP A 42 4.21 14.31 9.37
N LEU A 43 3.80 14.52 10.61
CA LEU A 43 2.87 13.62 11.32
C LEU A 43 1.43 14.14 11.25
N PRO A 44 0.44 13.25 11.05
CA PRO A 44 -0.96 13.64 11.07
C PRO A 44 -1.37 14.21 12.42
N SER A 45 -1.97 15.39 12.42
CA SER A 45 -2.63 15.95 13.60
C SER A 45 -3.89 15.13 13.96
N LEU A 46 -4.43 15.27 15.17
CA LEU A 46 -5.70 14.64 15.56
C LEU A 46 -6.84 14.97 14.59
N ARG A 47 -6.80 16.16 13.97
CA ARG A 47 -7.80 16.62 13.00
C ARG A 47 -7.66 15.90 11.65
N SER A 48 -6.45 15.66 11.16
CA SER A 48 -6.17 15.04 9.86
C SER A 48 -6.04 13.51 9.93
N LEU A 49 -5.87 12.95 11.13
CA LEU A 49 -5.69 11.51 11.35
C LEU A 49 -6.79 10.63 10.70
N PRO A 50 -8.11 10.95 10.78
CA PRO A 50 -9.13 10.14 10.13
C PRO A 50 -8.93 10.05 8.62
N GLY A 51 -8.58 11.17 7.97
CA GLY A 51 -8.26 11.20 6.54
C GLY A 51 -7.05 10.35 6.20
N ALA A 52 -5.97 10.47 6.99
CA ALA A 52 -4.78 9.66 6.82
C ALA A 52 -5.07 8.15 6.92
N LEU A 53 -5.84 7.73 7.92
CA LEU A 53 -6.22 6.32 8.08
C LEU A 53 -7.04 5.82 6.90
N VAL A 54 -8.06 6.55 6.46
CA VAL A 54 -8.88 6.16 5.29
C VAL A 54 -8.04 6.13 4.02
N TRP A 55 -7.11 7.06 3.86
CA TRP A 55 -6.17 7.11 2.74
C TRP A 55 -5.29 5.86 2.70
N TYR A 56 -4.53 5.56 3.77
CA TYR A 56 -3.62 4.42 3.80
C TYR A 56 -4.33 3.07 3.77
N TYR A 57 -5.48 2.95 4.40
CA TYR A 57 -6.23 1.69 4.50
C TYR A 57 -7.31 1.51 3.44
N GLY A 58 -7.42 2.41 2.46
CA GLY A 58 -8.42 2.34 1.40
C GLY A 58 -8.53 0.98 0.72
N PRO A 59 -7.42 0.40 0.20
CA PRO A 59 -7.44 -0.93 -0.41
C PRO A 59 -7.81 -2.05 0.58
N CYS A 60 -7.35 -1.98 1.83
CA CYS A 60 -7.72 -2.94 2.88
C CYS A 60 -9.22 -2.90 3.18
N LEU A 61 -9.78 -1.70 3.39
CA LEU A 61 -11.20 -1.49 3.65
C LEU A 61 -12.05 -2.01 2.49
N ALA A 62 -11.66 -1.70 1.25
CA ALA A 62 -12.33 -2.19 0.05
C ALA A 62 -12.34 -3.72 0.00
N ALA A 63 -11.20 -4.37 0.26
CA ALA A 63 -11.07 -5.82 0.28
C ALA A 63 -11.96 -6.46 1.37
N LEU A 64 -11.97 -5.88 2.57
CA LEU A 64 -12.83 -6.37 3.67
C LEU A 64 -14.31 -6.23 3.34
N ILE A 65 -14.75 -5.08 2.80
CA ILE A 65 -16.15 -4.83 2.44
C ILE A 65 -16.61 -5.78 1.35
N VAL A 66 -15.84 -5.90 0.26
CA VAL A 66 -16.20 -6.76 -0.87
C VAL A 66 -16.16 -8.23 -0.48
N THR A 67 -15.17 -8.66 0.31
CA THR A 67 -15.10 -10.04 0.80
C THR A 67 -16.26 -10.35 1.73
N ALA A 68 -16.62 -9.46 2.64
CA ALA A 68 -17.77 -9.62 3.52
C ALA A 68 -19.08 -9.75 2.73
N ALA A 69 -19.26 -8.93 1.68
CA ALA A 69 -20.45 -8.92 0.85
C ALA A 69 -20.57 -10.18 -0.04
N THR A 70 -19.45 -10.74 -0.51
CA THR A 70 -19.43 -11.85 -1.47
C THR A 70 -19.25 -13.22 -0.84
N ALA A 71 -18.42 -13.33 0.20
CA ALA A 71 -18.01 -14.59 0.80
C ALA A 71 -18.26 -14.66 2.34
N GLY A 72 -18.85 -13.61 2.92
CA GLY A 72 -19.22 -13.58 4.32
C GLY A 72 -18.06 -13.76 5.30
N LYS A 73 -18.37 -14.29 6.49
CA LYS A 73 -17.40 -14.48 7.59
C LYS A 73 -16.25 -15.42 7.23
N GLU A 74 -16.51 -16.47 6.48
CA GLU A 74 -15.49 -17.45 6.07
C GLU A 74 -14.50 -16.83 5.07
N GLY A 75 -14.99 -16.01 4.13
CA GLY A 75 -14.14 -15.26 3.21
C GLY A 75 -13.23 -14.29 3.96
N LEU A 76 -13.77 -13.53 4.94
CA LEU A 76 -12.99 -12.63 5.78
C LEU A 76 -11.91 -13.38 6.57
N ARG A 77 -12.27 -14.49 7.22
CA ARG A 77 -11.30 -15.33 7.94
C ARG A 77 -10.18 -15.80 7.01
N GLY A 78 -10.51 -16.24 5.79
CA GLY A 78 -9.55 -16.66 4.77
C GLY A 78 -8.62 -15.51 4.34
N LEU A 79 -9.16 -14.29 4.15
CA LEU A 79 -8.37 -13.11 3.81
C LEU A 79 -7.40 -12.74 4.93
N LEU A 80 -7.89 -12.63 6.17
CA LEU A 80 -7.08 -12.26 7.34
C LEU A 80 -6.01 -13.32 7.68
N LYS A 81 -6.31 -14.61 7.50
CA LYS A 81 -5.32 -15.68 7.70
C LYS A 81 -4.11 -15.53 6.80
N ARG A 82 -4.26 -15.00 5.60
CA ARG A 82 -3.14 -14.78 4.68
C ARG A 82 -2.15 -13.72 5.18
N LEU A 83 -2.59 -12.76 5.99
CA LEU A 83 -1.72 -11.72 6.55
C LEU A 83 -0.72 -12.26 7.57
N VAL A 84 -1.03 -13.38 8.22
CA VAL A 84 -0.20 -13.99 9.27
C VAL A 84 0.51 -15.27 8.82
N LEU A 85 0.45 -15.59 7.51
CA LEU A 85 1.19 -16.72 6.94
C LEU A 85 2.66 -16.34 6.76
N GLY A 86 3.47 -16.55 7.81
CA GLY A 86 4.91 -16.32 7.80
C GLY A 86 5.77 -17.54 7.44
N ARG A 87 5.17 -18.69 7.11
CA ARG A 87 5.94 -19.90 6.78
C ARG A 87 6.29 -19.94 5.30
N VAL A 88 7.28 -19.13 4.93
CA VAL A 88 7.91 -19.14 3.60
C VAL A 88 9.35 -19.59 3.72
N GLY A 89 9.91 -20.15 2.66
CA GLY A 89 11.32 -20.57 2.66
C GLY A 89 12.26 -19.37 2.95
N TRP A 90 13.38 -19.62 3.63
CA TRP A 90 14.36 -18.59 4.02
C TRP A 90 14.87 -17.74 2.84
N VAL A 91 14.86 -18.29 1.63
CA VAL A 91 15.25 -17.60 0.38
C VAL A 91 14.39 -16.35 0.15
N TRP A 92 13.12 -16.39 0.48
CA TRP A 92 12.21 -15.23 0.35
C TRP A 92 12.53 -14.13 1.35
N TYR A 93 12.93 -14.48 2.57
CA TYR A 93 13.39 -13.49 3.55
C TYR A 93 14.70 -12.85 3.11
N ALA A 94 15.65 -13.65 2.59
CA ALA A 94 16.88 -13.13 2.02
C ALA A 94 16.60 -12.20 0.82
N PHE A 95 15.68 -12.58 -0.07
CA PHE A 95 15.27 -11.77 -1.21
C PHE A 95 14.68 -10.41 -0.77
N ILE A 96 13.79 -10.39 0.22
CA ILE A 96 13.17 -9.15 0.73
C ILE A 96 14.22 -8.19 1.27
N VAL A 97 15.28 -8.70 1.92
CA VAL A 97 16.35 -7.88 2.47
C VAL A 97 17.36 -7.45 1.40
N LEU A 98 17.78 -8.38 0.55
CA LEU A 98 18.85 -8.13 -0.42
C LEU A 98 18.37 -7.34 -1.65
N TYR A 99 17.16 -7.60 -2.13
CA TYR A 99 16.64 -6.96 -3.34
C TYR A 99 16.62 -5.42 -3.27
N PRO A 100 16.09 -4.76 -2.21
CA PRO A 100 16.14 -3.31 -2.09
C PRO A 100 17.56 -2.75 -2.02
N LEU A 101 18.47 -3.46 -1.33
CA LEU A 101 19.88 -3.05 -1.21
C LEU A 101 20.60 -3.11 -2.56
N VAL A 102 20.43 -4.21 -3.29
CA VAL A 102 21.01 -4.38 -4.64
C VAL A 102 20.41 -3.35 -5.59
N LEU A 103 19.09 -3.18 -5.61
CA LEU A 103 18.42 -2.21 -6.48
C LEU A 103 18.91 -0.79 -6.20
N HIS A 104 18.97 -0.39 -4.92
CA HIS A 104 19.48 0.93 -4.54
C HIS A 104 20.94 1.10 -4.94
N GLY A 105 21.78 0.09 -4.73
CA GLY A 105 23.17 0.09 -5.17
C GLY A 105 23.31 0.28 -6.67
N VAL A 106 22.57 -0.49 -7.47
CA VAL A 106 22.58 -0.40 -8.94
C VAL A 106 22.15 0.98 -9.41
N VAL A 107 21.00 1.50 -8.90
CA VAL A 107 20.49 2.82 -9.28
C VAL A 107 21.46 3.93 -8.91
N SER A 108 22.05 3.88 -7.71
CA SER A 108 23.03 4.87 -7.26
C SER A 108 24.34 4.83 -8.08
N CYS A 109 24.85 3.63 -8.39
CA CYS A 109 26.03 3.48 -9.23
C CYS A 109 25.77 3.97 -10.68
N LEU A 110 24.62 3.64 -11.27
CA LEU A 110 24.25 4.12 -12.60
C LEU A 110 24.10 5.64 -12.62
N GLY A 111 23.45 6.23 -11.60
CA GLY A 111 23.34 7.68 -11.47
C GLY A 111 24.71 8.37 -11.42
N TRP A 112 25.66 7.79 -10.66
CA TRP A 112 27.03 8.30 -10.60
C TRP A 112 27.78 8.19 -11.94
N LEU A 113 27.66 7.06 -12.62
CA LEU A 113 28.26 6.86 -13.94
C LEU A 113 27.69 7.82 -14.99
N LEU A 114 26.47 8.30 -14.81
CA LEU A 114 25.81 9.29 -15.66
C LEU A 114 26.12 10.76 -15.24
N GLY A 115 27.10 10.97 -14.34
CA GLY A 115 27.55 12.30 -13.91
C GLY A 115 26.85 12.84 -12.67
N GLY A 116 26.05 12.03 -11.99
CA GLY A 116 25.44 12.37 -10.71
C GLY A 116 26.43 12.33 -9.53
N PRO A 117 25.99 12.65 -8.30
CA PRO A 117 26.82 12.61 -7.10
C PRO A 117 27.25 11.16 -6.78
N ALA A 118 28.40 11.03 -6.11
CA ALA A 118 28.91 9.72 -5.66
C ALA A 118 27.89 9.03 -4.72
N PRO A 119 27.74 7.69 -4.82
CA PRO A 119 26.80 6.95 -4.00
C PRO A 119 27.04 7.15 -2.49
N ARG A 120 25.99 7.49 -1.77
CA ARG A 120 26.00 7.64 -0.30
C ARG A 120 25.03 6.65 0.32
N PHE A 121 25.53 5.44 0.65
CA PHE A 121 24.66 4.33 1.06
C PHE A 121 24.05 4.45 2.46
N PHE A 122 24.59 5.29 3.34
CA PHE A 122 24.17 5.38 4.75
C PHE A 122 23.96 6.81 5.26
N GLN A 123 23.85 7.80 4.35
CA GLN A 123 23.52 9.17 4.73
C GLN A 123 22.08 9.45 4.33
N ALA A 124 21.16 9.20 5.23
CA ALA A 124 19.79 9.70 5.10
C ALA A 124 19.77 11.16 5.61
N GLU A 125 19.65 12.12 4.71
CA GLU A 125 19.38 13.51 5.08
C GLU A 125 18.08 13.56 5.88
N GLY A 126 18.09 14.22 7.05
CA GLY A 126 16.91 14.32 7.91
C GLY A 126 16.71 13.19 8.93
N VAL A 127 17.57 12.15 8.95
CA VAL A 127 17.53 11.17 10.04
C VAL A 127 18.19 11.79 11.28
N PRO A 128 17.44 11.94 12.41
CA PRO A 128 18.02 12.45 13.65
C PRO A 128 19.27 11.65 14.02
N GLN A 129 20.31 12.34 14.48
CA GLN A 129 21.56 11.72 14.97
C GLN A 129 21.34 11.07 16.36
N GLY A 130 20.34 10.20 16.44
CA GLY A 130 20.00 9.43 17.61
C GLY A 130 20.34 7.97 17.45
N ASN A 131 19.65 7.12 18.18
CA ASN A 131 19.80 5.67 18.01
C ASN A 131 19.22 5.23 16.66
N ILE A 132 20.08 5.10 15.64
CA ILE A 132 19.71 4.73 14.27
C ILE A 132 18.88 3.43 14.22
N LEU A 133 19.16 2.49 15.11
CA LEU A 133 18.39 1.23 15.16
C LEU A 133 16.95 1.47 15.58
N LEU A 134 16.71 2.39 16.53
CA LEU A 134 15.36 2.74 16.97
C LEU A 134 14.59 3.46 15.84
N VAL A 135 15.25 4.36 15.12
CA VAL A 135 14.68 5.05 13.96
C VAL A 135 14.32 4.05 12.86
N LEU A 136 15.25 3.16 12.49
CA LEU A 136 15.00 2.13 11.48
C LEU A 136 13.90 1.15 11.89
N ALA A 137 13.86 0.74 13.17
CA ALA A 137 12.79 -0.11 13.69
C ALA A 137 11.43 0.61 13.63
N GLY A 138 11.36 1.89 14.00
CA GLY A 138 10.14 2.70 13.91
C GLY A 138 9.66 2.85 12.47
N LEU A 139 10.55 3.16 11.53
CA LEU A 139 10.24 3.22 10.10
C LEU A 139 9.76 1.88 9.57
N PHE A 140 10.42 0.77 9.92
CA PHE A 140 10.00 -0.56 9.50
C PHE A 140 8.60 -0.90 10.00
N VAL A 141 8.32 -0.68 11.30
CA VAL A 141 7.00 -0.94 11.89
C VAL A 141 5.93 -0.06 11.24
N SER A 142 6.19 1.24 11.04
CA SER A 142 5.24 2.14 10.39
C SER A 142 4.93 1.71 8.95
N GLN A 143 5.94 1.37 8.15
CA GLN A 143 5.74 0.89 6.78
C GLN A 143 4.99 -0.45 6.75
N MET A 144 5.30 -1.37 7.66
CA MET A 144 4.60 -2.65 7.78
C MET A 144 3.11 -2.44 8.13
N LEU A 145 2.79 -1.56 9.07
CA LEU A 145 1.42 -1.30 9.46
C LEU A 145 0.65 -0.54 8.38
N LEU A 146 1.20 0.55 7.86
CA LEU A 146 0.48 1.42 6.92
C LEU A 146 0.44 0.83 5.52
N ARG A 147 1.56 0.45 4.95
CA ARG A 147 1.63 -0.10 3.59
C ARG A 147 1.43 -1.60 3.55
N GLY A 148 2.12 -2.36 4.42
CA GLY A 148 2.00 -3.81 4.45
C GLY A 148 0.56 -4.26 4.70
N ILE A 149 -0.10 -3.79 5.75
CA ILE A 149 -1.48 -4.17 6.05
C ILE A 149 -2.46 -3.33 5.22
N GLY A 150 -2.27 -2.01 5.13
CA GLY A 150 -3.20 -1.11 4.47
C GLY A 150 -3.34 -1.36 2.96
N GLU A 151 -2.22 -1.54 2.27
CA GLU A 151 -2.22 -1.71 0.82
C GLU A 151 -2.23 -3.20 0.42
N GLU A 152 -1.32 -4.01 0.97
CA GLU A 152 -1.09 -5.38 0.52
C GLU A 152 -2.28 -6.31 0.76
N THR A 153 -3.08 -6.06 1.80
CA THR A 153 -4.34 -6.78 2.03
C THR A 153 -5.29 -6.63 0.84
N GLY A 154 -5.36 -5.42 0.27
CA GLY A 154 -6.18 -5.14 -0.92
C GLY A 154 -5.54 -5.66 -2.19
N TRP A 155 -4.35 -5.21 -2.50
CA TRP A 155 -3.71 -5.47 -3.80
C TRP A 155 -3.33 -6.93 -3.96
N ARG A 156 -2.53 -7.49 -3.04
CA ARG A 156 -2.02 -8.87 -3.15
C ARG A 156 -2.87 -9.89 -2.40
N GLY A 157 -3.59 -9.46 -1.35
CA GLY A 157 -4.51 -10.34 -0.62
C GLY A 157 -5.83 -10.60 -1.35
N TYR A 158 -6.37 -9.60 -2.07
CA TYR A 158 -7.67 -9.68 -2.73
C TYR A 158 -7.59 -9.55 -4.26
N ALA A 159 -7.10 -8.42 -4.81
CA ALA A 159 -7.21 -8.13 -6.24
C ALA A 159 -6.40 -9.11 -7.09
N LEU A 160 -5.12 -9.30 -6.79
CA LEU A 160 -4.25 -10.20 -7.55
C LEU A 160 -4.79 -11.64 -7.63
N PRO A 161 -5.21 -12.30 -6.54
CA PRO A 161 -5.83 -13.63 -6.61
C PRO A 161 -7.11 -13.68 -7.45
N MET A 162 -7.90 -12.60 -7.46
CA MET A 162 -9.11 -12.52 -8.28
C MET A 162 -8.77 -12.36 -9.77
N MET A 163 -7.73 -11.59 -10.10
CA MET A 163 -7.26 -11.41 -11.48
C MET A 163 -6.63 -12.69 -12.04
N LEU A 164 -5.87 -13.43 -11.22
CA LEU A 164 -5.25 -14.70 -11.60
C LEU A 164 -6.26 -15.80 -11.95
N LYS A 165 -7.54 -15.66 -11.58
CA LYS A 165 -8.60 -16.57 -12.04
C LYS A 165 -8.93 -16.43 -13.52
N ARG A 166 -8.59 -15.29 -14.14
CA ARG A 166 -8.96 -14.96 -15.54
C ARG A 166 -7.76 -14.64 -16.42
N HIS A 167 -6.61 -14.37 -15.84
CA HIS A 167 -5.39 -13.96 -16.54
C HIS A 167 -4.20 -14.78 -16.06
N ASN A 168 -3.19 -14.93 -16.91
CA ASN A 168 -1.90 -15.47 -16.48
C ASN A 168 -1.16 -14.48 -15.54
N ALA A 169 -0.11 -14.94 -14.88
CA ALA A 169 0.61 -14.16 -13.88
C ALA A 169 1.19 -12.85 -14.44
N PHE A 170 1.73 -12.87 -15.67
CA PHE A 170 2.29 -11.68 -16.30
C PHE A 170 1.21 -10.61 -16.54
N THR A 171 0.12 -10.98 -17.20
CA THR A 171 -0.99 -10.07 -17.52
C THR A 171 -1.65 -9.54 -16.24
N ALA A 172 -1.90 -10.41 -15.24
CA ALA A 172 -2.49 -10.00 -13.98
C ALA A 172 -1.60 -8.99 -13.24
N SER A 173 -0.27 -9.22 -13.19
CA SER A 173 0.68 -8.33 -12.54
C SER A 173 0.81 -7.00 -13.28
N LEU A 174 0.83 -7.00 -14.61
CA LEU A 174 0.92 -5.79 -15.41
C LEU A 174 -0.34 -4.91 -15.23
N LEU A 175 -1.52 -5.50 -15.36
CA LEU A 175 -2.79 -4.77 -15.15
C LEU A 175 -2.90 -4.23 -13.74
N LEU A 176 -2.55 -5.03 -12.72
CA LEU A 176 -2.56 -4.58 -11.35
C LEU A 176 -1.54 -3.45 -11.13
N GLY A 177 -0.35 -3.55 -11.72
CA GLY A 177 0.67 -2.50 -11.65
C GLY A 177 0.21 -1.17 -12.23
N VAL A 178 -0.47 -1.19 -13.39
CA VAL A 178 -1.06 0.01 -14.00
C VAL A 178 -2.14 0.62 -13.09
N LEU A 179 -3.05 -0.20 -12.56
CA LEU A 179 -4.10 0.26 -11.65
C LEU A 179 -3.52 0.79 -10.33
N TRP A 180 -2.50 0.13 -9.80
CA TRP A 180 -1.80 0.58 -8.58
C TRP A 180 -1.06 1.90 -8.82
N ALA A 181 -0.41 2.07 -9.97
CA ALA A 181 0.20 3.34 -10.36
C ALA A 181 -0.85 4.46 -10.47
N ALA A 182 -1.98 4.19 -11.16
CA ALA A 182 -3.08 5.14 -11.28
C ALA A 182 -3.68 5.53 -9.92
N TRP A 183 -3.74 4.60 -8.96
CA TRP A 183 -4.22 4.85 -7.61
C TRP A 183 -3.39 5.90 -6.86
N HIS A 184 -2.09 6.05 -7.16
CA HIS A 184 -1.22 7.06 -6.57
C HIS A 184 -1.50 8.49 -7.05
N PHE A 185 -2.33 8.71 -8.07
CA PHE A 185 -2.74 10.06 -8.51
C PHE A 185 -3.85 10.65 -7.61
N HIS A 186 -3.66 10.55 -6.29
CA HIS A 186 -4.56 11.14 -5.30
C HIS A 186 -4.12 12.59 -4.92
N PRO A 187 -5.07 13.43 -4.42
CA PRO A 187 -4.83 14.86 -4.18
C PRO A 187 -3.60 15.19 -3.33
N ALA A 188 -3.29 14.42 -2.30
CA ALA A 188 -2.14 14.70 -1.42
C ALA A 188 -0.78 14.63 -2.13
N ASN A 189 -0.67 13.98 -3.29
CA ASN A 189 0.58 13.98 -4.07
C ASN A 189 0.80 15.25 -4.88
N PHE A 190 -0.22 16.11 -5.01
CA PHE A 190 -0.17 17.34 -5.81
C PHE A 190 -0.32 18.61 -4.98
N SER A 191 -0.46 18.48 -3.67
CA SER A 191 -0.73 19.61 -2.74
C SER A 191 0.52 20.17 -2.06
N ARG A 192 1.72 19.77 -2.49
CA ARG A 192 3.02 20.24 -1.94
C ARG A 192 3.69 21.21 -2.88
#